data_d31fb0cf75b61989e17cd001e2c2a6a1
#
_entry.id   d31fb0cf75b61989e17cd001e2c2a6a1
#
_cell.length_a   1.000
_cell.length_b   1.000
_cell.length_c   1.000
_cell.angle_alpha   90.00
_cell.angle_beta   90.00
_cell.angle_gamma   90.00
#
_symmetry.space_group_name_H-M   'P 1'
#
loop_
_entity.id
_entity.type
_entity.pdbx_description
1 polymer ?
#
loop_
_entity_poly.entity_id
_entity_poly.type
_entity_poly.pdbx_seq_one_letter_code
_entity_poly.pdbx_strand_id
1 'polypeptide(L)'
;MNILQSQTGRIGISAVVMAMIIGAWAGGVPGTAVAADDPPPCGQGATSPHIPTPFVDNVGQPAVAVADSANHFTLSAHMDTHSFATGWPAVPTMGYDAVKVTGGVNTVLSHMAYLGPTIVTKKGIPIQVTIKNDLPAGVDLFPQWGMMQQNTTVLHRHGGLQPALSDGTPDQMVAPGGGTRTNYYPNNQAAAPIWYHDHADMTTSFNVYAGLAGYMPNTDTLEPTFKLPTGAFSKAYVLQDKSFNDDNADGVGDSLCYSHGSPEFFGDTPVINGTISPKQEVEARKYMFTFINGSDSRFYNLSMKPAEGNLSTIAPKMTVVGSDDGYLFNPTPVTSLLIANGERYTVVVNFKGTTGNWVLSNDAATPYPGDNSGIASSGDAGALLPSLMRFDVSKRTSPDSSEIPSRIFETNNQVTARETLATAQLRTVQAGELAPGVPFLGDAKGLHMFHDATVGTTENIDLGSTEAWEMRNHSPDTHPMHTHLAEQLLVGRYPVTLWGYKDSTTGTLVTGPLGTQDPVTGNAYPVTLGAFQAPGAWEKGPKDTFVTPPNMVTVYVAKFTIPGDSVWHCHILSHEDMMMTTTSPTGLPVKSDGMMRPTHIAAGIPQKQLPVVRNLNNLDKLVAVPAGF
;
A
#
# COMPACT_ATOMS: atom_id res chain seq x y z
N MET A 1 -79.30 -8.46 -24.56
CA MET A 1 -79.85 -7.84 -23.36
C MET A 1 -78.81 -8.02 -22.25
N ASN A 2 -78.07 -6.96 -21.96
CA ASN A 2 -77.40 -6.63 -20.70
C ASN A 2 -76.36 -7.61 -20.14
N ILE A 3 -75.23 -7.23 -19.65
CA ILE A 3 -74.43 -5.97 -19.51
C ILE A 3 -72.97 -6.43 -19.29
N LEU A 4 -72.06 -5.79 -20.00
CA LEU A 4 -70.62 -5.86 -19.73
C LEU A 4 -70.31 -5.13 -18.39
N GLN A 5 -69.45 -5.70 -17.56
CA GLN A 5 -68.59 -4.93 -16.68
C GLN A 5 -67.15 -5.45 -16.70
N SER A 6 -66.29 -4.58 -17.16
CA SER A 6 -64.85 -4.70 -17.13
C SER A 6 -64.30 -4.57 -15.72
N GLN A 7 -63.40 -5.45 -15.30
CA GLN A 7 -62.52 -5.17 -14.16
C GLN A 7 -61.07 -5.03 -14.67
N THR A 8 -60.60 -3.82 -14.62
CA THR A 8 -59.20 -3.43 -14.77
C THR A 8 -58.45 -3.75 -13.46
N GLY A 9 -57.62 -4.77 -13.50
CA GLY A 9 -56.68 -5.05 -12.40
C GLY A 9 -55.55 -4.05 -12.38
N ARG A 10 -55.48 -3.23 -11.34
CA ARG A 10 -54.35 -2.39 -11.04
C ARG A 10 -53.31 -3.24 -10.32
N ILE A 11 -52.14 -3.36 -10.93
CA ILE A 11 -50.90 -3.86 -10.26
C ILE A 11 -50.40 -2.74 -9.37
N GLY A 12 -50.54 -2.91 -8.07
CA GLY A 12 -49.96 -2.02 -7.07
C GLY A 12 -48.48 -2.28 -6.90
N ILE A 13 -47.65 -1.34 -7.29
CA ILE A 13 -46.24 -1.31 -6.93
C ILE A 13 -46.17 -0.79 -5.48
N SER A 14 -45.84 -1.66 -4.55
CA SER A 14 -45.55 -1.27 -3.18
C SER A 14 -44.18 -0.62 -3.14
N ALA A 15 -44.14 0.71 -3.11
CA ALA A 15 -42.95 1.44 -2.74
C ALA A 15 -42.78 1.31 -1.22
N VAL A 16 -41.74 0.60 -0.79
CA VAL A 16 -41.30 0.63 0.61
C VAL A 16 -40.62 1.98 0.83
N VAL A 17 -41.33 2.89 1.44
CA VAL A 17 -40.76 4.14 1.95
C VAL A 17 -40.04 3.79 3.25
N MET A 18 -38.72 3.77 3.20
CA MET A 18 -37.86 3.72 4.37
C MET A 18 -37.90 5.12 5.03
N ALA A 19 -38.70 5.28 6.07
CA ALA A 19 -38.73 6.50 6.86
C ALA A 19 -37.42 6.60 7.66
N MET A 20 -36.51 7.47 7.23
CA MET A 20 -35.42 7.93 8.08
C MET A 20 -36.00 8.72 9.26
N ILE A 21 -35.87 8.18 10.44
CA ILE A 21 -36.10 8.92 11.69
C ILE A 21 -34.88 9.83 11.87
N ILE A 22 -35.01 11.09 11.46
CA ILE A 22 -34.08 12.14 11.85
C ILE A 22 -34.44 12.50 13.29
N GLY A 23 -33.82 11.82 14.25
CA GLY A 23 -33.80 12.25 15.63
C GLY A 23 -32.87 13.43 15.78
N ALA A 24 -33.43 14.64 15.96
CA ALA A 24 -32.65 15.80 16.34
C ALA A 24 -32.05 15.55 17.73
N TRP A 25 -30.79 15.23 17.77
CA TRP A 25 -29.98 15.29 19.01
C TRP A 25 -29.49 16.74 19.17
N ALA A 26 -30.35 17.58 19.75
CA ALA A 26 -29.95 18.80 20.44
C ALA A 26 -29.72 18.43 21.90
N GLY A 27 -28.56 17.89 22.18
CA GLY A 27 -28.06 17.69 23.52
C GLY A 27 -26.55 17.83 23.43
N GLY A 28 -26.02 18.99 23.86
CA GLY A 28 -24.59 19.13 24.07
C GLY A 28 -24.16 18.02 25.01
N VAL A 29 -23.35 17.10 24.52
CA VAL A 29 -22.59 16.17 25.36
C VAL A 29 -21.69 17.08 26.18
N PRO A 30 -21.80 17.11 27.55
CA PRO A 30 -20.79 17.75 28.34
C PRO A 30 -19.50 17.01 28.00
N GLY A 31 -18.50 17.75 27.51
CA GLY A 31 -17.16 17.18 27.36
C GLY A 31 -16.80 16.57 28.72
N THR A 32 -16.79 15.26 28.81
CA THR A 32 -16.17 14.57 29.94
C THR A 32 -14.73 15.03 29.92
N ALA A 33 -14.36 15.83 30.90
CA ALA A 33 -12.95 16.08 31.17
C ALA A 33 -12.33 14.69 31.31
N VAL A 34 -11.47 14.33 30.37
CA VAL A 34 -10.63 13.13 30.45
C VAL A 34 -9.88 13.28 31.75
N ALA A 35 -10.05 12.32 32.67
CA ALA A 35 -9.31 12.33 33.93
C ALA A 35 -7.81 12.35 33.57
N ALA A 36 -7.02 13.09 34.38
CA ALA A 36 -5.58 13.28 34.11
C ALA A 36 -4.74 11.99 34.22
N ASP A 37 -5.36 10.84 34.44
CA ASP A 37 -4.74 9.54 34.59
C ASP A 37 -5.06 8.55 33.45
N ASP A 38 -5.83 8.95 32.42
CA ASP A 38 -6.02 8.09 31.25
C ASP A 38 -4.77 8.17 30.36
N PRO A 39 -4.20 7.02 29.92
CA PRO A 39 -3.07 7.02 28.98
C PRO A 39 -3.48 7.77 27.72
N PRO A 40 -2.55 8.51 27.07
CA PRO A 40 -2.86 9.22 25.84
C PRO A 40 -3.39 8.20 24.81
N PRO A 41 -4.36 8.61 23.97
CA PRO A 41 -4.88 7.71 22.94
C PRO A 41 -3.77 7.24 22.00
N CYS A 42 -3.84 6.00 21.58
CA CYS A 42 -2.89 5.37 20.66
C CYS A 42 -2.58 6.26 19.45
N GLY A 43 -1.32 6.39 19.06
CA GLY A 43 -0.92 7.05 17.83
C GLY A 43 -0.65 8.56 17.91
N GLN A 44 -0.92 9.23 19.02
CA GLN A 44 -0.63 10.67 19.21
C GLN A 44 0.51 10.90 20.21
N GLY A 45 1.69 10.37 19.87
CA GLY A 45 2.85 10.48 20.77
C GLY A 45 2.76 9.56 22.00
N ALA A 46 1.81 8.63 22.01
CA ALA A 46 1.79 7.54 22.98
C ALA A 46 3.04 6.68 22.78
N THR A 47 3.74 6.40 23.85
CA THR A 47 4.88 5.49 23.83
C THR A 47 4.44 4.12 24.31
N SER A 48 4.80 3.07 23.54
CA SER A 48 4.60 1.70 23.99
C SER A 48 5.28 1.47 25.34
N PRO A 49 4.63 0.76 26.27
CA PRO A 49 5.25 0.41 27.53
C PRO A 49 6.43 -0.52 27.28
N HIS A 50 7.46 -0.38 28.06
CA HIS A 50 8.65 -1.25 28.19
C HIS A 50 9.01 -2.08 26.95
N ILE A 51 9.48 -1.40 25.88
CA ILE A 51 9.91 -2.07 24.64
C ILE A 51 11.05 -3.06 24.96
N PRO A 52 11.00 -4.32 24.46
CA PRO A 52 12.02 -5.33 24.71
C PRO A 52 13.41 -4.88 24.26
N THR A 53 14.44 -5.43 24.91
CA THR A 53 15.83 -5.22 24.47
C THR A 53 15.97 -5.61 23.00
N PRO A 54 16.41 -4.70 22.12
CA PRO A 54 16.50 -4.97 20.69
C PRO A 54 17.59 -6.01 20.38
N PHE A 55 17.41 -6.73 19.29
CA PHE A 55 18.38 -7.67 18.71
C PHE A 55 18.69 -8.90 19.56
N VAL A 56 17.74 -9.30 20.40
CA VAL A 56 17.80 -10.56 21.17
C VAL A 56 17.26 -11.72 20.32
N ASP A 57 16.08 -11.53 19.74
CA ASP A 57 15.39 -12.56 18.98
C ASP A 57 15.85 -12.62 17.52
N ASN A 58 15.83 -13.82 16.96
CA ASN A 58 16.03 -13.97 15.53
C ASN A 58 14.75 -13.56 14.79
N VAL A 59 14.92 -12.97 13.60
CA VAL A 59 13.78 -12.63 12.74
C VAL A 59 13.00 -13.89 12.37
N GLY A 60 11.69 -13.85 12.53
CA GLY A 60 10.79 -14.90 12.10
C GLY A 60 10.86 -15.11 10.57
N GLN A 61 10.67 -16.33 10.14
CA GLN A 61 10.47 -16.65 8.72
C GLN A 61 9.08 -17.28 8.61
N PRO A 62 8.14 -16.64 7.87
CA PRO A 62 6.83 -17.21 7.65
C PRO A 62 6.92 -18.61 7.06
N ALA A 63 6.06 -19.51 7.52
CA ALA A 63 5.98 -20.85 6.96
C ALA A 63 5.65 -20.79 5.46
N VAL A 64 6.10 -21.80 4.70
CA VAL A 64 5.76 -21.89 3.27
C VAL A 64 4.52 -22.76 3.10
N ALA A 65 3.47 -22.20 2.51
CA ALA A 65 2.25 -22.93 2.21
C ALA A 65 2.49 -23.98 1.11
N VAL A 66 1.84 -25.13 1.25
CA VAL A 66 1.87 -26.21 0.27
C VAL A 66 0.50 -26.33 -0.38
N ALA A 67 0.47 -26.28 -1.70
CA ALA A 67 -0.75 -26.51 -2.48
C ALA A 67 -1.25 -27.95 -2.34
N ASP A 68 -2.53 -28.15 -2.55
CA ASP A 68 -3.08 -29.49 -2.79
C ASP A 68 -2.72 -30.01 -4.21
N SER A 69 -3.20 -31.21 -4.54
CA SER A 69 -2.91 -31.85 -5.83
C SER A 69 -3.48 -31.11 -7.05
N ALA A 70 -4.36 -30.14 -6.86
CA ALA A 70 -4.98 -29.30 -7.89
C ALA A 70 -4.36 -27.90 -7.99
N ASN A 71 -3.19 -27.66 -7.39
CA ASN A 71 -2.59 -26.33 -7.24
C ASN A 71 -3.53 -25.33 -6.54
N HIS A 72 -4.27 -25.82 -5.55
CA HIS A 72 -5.20 -25.03 -4.79
C HIS A 72 -4.68 -24.81 -3.37
N PHE A 73 -4.77 -23.59 -2.89
CA PHE A 73 -4.49 -23.17 -1.53
C PHE A 73 -5.78 -22.74 -0.86
N THR A 74 -5.95 -23.05 0.40
CA THR A 74 -6.98 -22.41 1.24
C THR A 74 -6.28 -21.65 2.35
N LEU A 75 -6.57 -20.38 2.46
CA LEU A 75 -6.14 -19.51 3.55
C LEU A 75 -7.33 -19.26 4.47
N SER A 76 -7.19 -19.56 5.75
CA SER A 76 -8.18 -19.26 6.78
C SER A 76 -7.73 -18.03 7.54
N ALA A 77 -8.46 -16.90 7.40
CA ALA A 77 -8.26 -15.72 8.23
C ALA A 77 -8.89 -16.02 9.62
N HIS A 78 -8.14 -15.81 10.67
CA HIS A 78 -8.58 -16.10 12.05
C HIS A 78 -7.95 -15.16 13.06
N MET A 79 -8.56 -15.08 14.24
CA MET A 79 -7.98 -14.42 15.40
C MET A 79 -7.10 -15.40 16.18
N ASP A 80 -6.00 -14.88 16.71
CA ASP A 80 -5.06 -15.62 17.56
C ASP A 80 -4.34 -14.66 18.52
N THR A 81 -3.29 -15.14 19.16
CA THR A 81 -2.38 -14.33 19.97
C THR A 81 -0.94 -14.56 19.50
N HIS A 82 -0.16 -13.49 19.41
CA HIS A 82 1.23 -13.52 18.97
C HIS A 82 2.16 -12.83 19.97
N SER A 83 3.27 -13.48 20.31
CA SER A 83 4.34 -12.86 21.09
C SER A 83 5.38 -12.25 20.12
N PHE A 84 5.48 -10.94 20.14
CA PHE A 84 6.40 -10.19 19.27
C PHE A 84 7.87 -10.24 19.71
N ALA A 85 8.14 -10.69 20.93
CA ALA A 85 9.51 -10.87 21.45
C ALA A 85 9.53 -11.91 22.58
N THR A 86 10.68 -12.55 22.78
CA THR A 86 10.91 -13.49 23.90
C THR A 86 10.68 -12.80 25.25
N GLY A 87 9.82 -13.39 26.07
CA GLY A 87 9.47 -12.85 27.38
C GLY A 87 8.42 -11.75 27.35
N TRP A 88 7.94 -11.36 26.17
CA TRP A 88 6.80 -10.47 25.99
C TRP A 88 5.50 -11.29 25.98
N PRO A 89 4.40 -10.81 26.56
CA PRO A 89 3.13 -11.50 26.49
C PRO A 89 2.65 -11.67 25.04
N ALA A 90 1.84 -12.68 24.81
CA ALA A 90 1.16 -12.85 23.55
C ALA A 90 -0.06 -11.92 23.53
N VAL A 91 -0.09 -11.04 22.52
CA VAL A 91 -1.17 -10.06 22.33
C VAL A 91 -2.14 -10.53 21.25
N PRO A 92 -3.43 -10.15 21.30
CA PRO A 92 -4.39 -10.49 20.26
C PRO A 92 -3.96 -9.97 18.88
N THR A 93 -4.06 -10.83 17.87
CA THR A 93 -3.67 -10.57 16.49
C THR A 93 -4.61 -11.28 15.52
N MET A 94 -4.42 -11.03 14.23
CA MET A 94 -5.00 -11.81 13.15
C MET A 94 -3.91 -12.46 12.31
N GLY A 95 -4.22 -13.60 11.71
CA GLY A 95 -3.32 -14.29 10.81
C GLY A 95 -4.05 -15.11 9.77
N TYR A 96 -3.29 -15.64 8.80
CA TYR A 96 -3.79 -16.57 7.80
C TYR A 96 -3.15 -17.95 8.01
N ASP A 97 -3.94 -18.95 8.31
CA ASP A 97 -3.51 -20.34 8.27
C ASP A 97 -3.61 -20.91 6.84
N ALA A 98 -2.59 -21.66 6.41
CA ALA A 98 -2.79 -22.55 5.27
C ALA A 98 -3.50 -23.82 5.75
N VAL A 99 -4.67 -24.11 5.21
CA VAL A 99 -5.49 -25.24 5.61
C VAL A 99 -5.85 -26.16 4.44
N LYS A 100 -6.10 -27.44 4.75
CA LYS A 100 -6.73 -28.38 3.84
C LYS A 100 -8.16 -28.63 4.28
N VAL A 101 -9.11 -28.38 3.39
CA VAL A 101 -10.54 -28.61 3.67
C VAL A 101 -10.95 -29.99 3.16
N THR A 102 -11.48 -30.85 4.04
CA THR A 102 -12.00 -32.17 3.67
C THR A 102 -13.35 -32.37 4.38
N GLY A 103 -14.43 -32.50 3.58
CA GLY A 103 -15.77 -32.68 4.13
C GLY A 103 -16.24 -31.55 5.05
N GLY A 104 -15.77 -30.32 4.78
CA GLY A 104 -16.07 -29.13 5.59
C GLY A 104 -15.22 -28.97 6.87
N VAL A 105 -14.25 -29.86 7.08
CA VAL A 105 -13.33 -29.79 8.22
C VAL A 105 -11.97 -29.27 7.75
N ASN A 106 -11.45 -28.22 8.46
CA ASN A 106 -10.12 -27.69 8.22
C ASN A 106 -9.07 -28.57 8.91
N THR A 107 -8.02 -28.93 8.19
CA THR A 107 -6.77 -29.45 8.75
C THR A 107 -5.70 -28.39 8.52
N VAL A 108 -5.16 -27.83 9.60
CA VAL A 108 -4.11 -26.80 9.53
C VAL A 108 -2.83 -27.45 9.01
N LEU A 109 -2.31 -26.93 7.90
CA LEU A 109 -1.03 -27.34 7.29
C LEU A 109 0.11 -26.42 7.73
N SER A 110 -0.20 -25.14 7.94
CA SER A 110 0.72 -24.10 8.36
C SER A 110 -0.02 -23.08 9.20
N HIS A 111 0.33 -22.98 10.48
CA HIS A 111 -0.28 -22.06 11.42
C HIS A 111 0.54 -20.77 11.51
N MET A 112 -0.14 -19.64 11.42
CA MET A 112 0.44 -18.30 11.51
C MET A 112 -0.44 -17.42 12.40
N ALA A 113 -0.06 -17.24 13.65
CA ALA A 113 -0.78 -16.36 14.58
C ALA A 113 -0.73 -14.87 14.17
N TYR A 114 0.24 -14.50 13.35
CA TYR A 114 0.45 -13.15 12.82
C TYR A 114 1.05 -13.25 11.44
N LEU A 115 0.63 -12.40 10.51
CA LEU A 115 0.87 -12.50 9.08
C LEU A 115 0.24 -13.76 8.47
N GLY A 116 0.65 -14.10 7.29
CA GLY A 116 0.26 -15.30 6.56
C GLY A 116 1.47 -16.07 6.04
N PRO A 117 1.29 -17.32 5.59
CA PRO A 117 2.36 -18.13 5.04
C PRO A 117 2.85 -17.57 3.71
N THR A 118 4.11 -17.86 3.39
CA THR A 118 4.63 -17.60 2.04
C THR A 118 4.02 -18.56 1.03
N ILE A 119 3.41 -18.03 -0.03
CA ILE A 119 2.85 -18.80 -1.15
C ILE A 119 3.75 -18.64 -2.36
N VAL A 120 4.60 -19.60 -2.65
CA VAL A 120 5.49 -19.55 -3.81
C VAL A 120 4.72 -19.93 -5.07
N THR A 121 4.59 -18.99 -6.01
CA THR A 121 3.97 -19.22 -7.32
C THR A 121 5.01 -19.29 -8.43
N LYS A 122 4.61 -19.78 -9.59
CA LYS A 122 5.51 -19.94 -10.73
C LYS A 122 4.84 -19.47 -12.02
N LYS A 123 5.56 -18.68 -12.79
CA LYS A 123 5.11 -18.23 -14.12
C LYS A 123 4.58 -19.36 -14.98
N GLY A 124 3.39 -19.15 -15.51
CA GLY A 124 2.69 -20.12 -16.38
C GLY A 124 2.07 -21.31 -15.64
N ILE A 125 2.15 -21.37 -14.32
CA ILE A 125 1.46 -22.37 -13.51
C ILE A 125 0.30 -21.70 -12.77
N PRO A 126 -0.94 -21.85 -13.24
CA PRO A 126 -2.09 -21.26 -12.58
C PRO A 126 -2.34 -21.92 -11.22
N ILE A 127 -2.84 -21.11 -10.30
CA ILE A 127 -3.27 -21.55 -8.97
C ILE A 127 -4.67 -21.01 -8.66
N GLN A 128 -5.31 -21.64 -7.68
CA GLN A 128 -6.50 -21.10 -7.01
C GLN A 128 -6.15 -20.85 -5.54
N VAL A 129 -6.67 -19.74 -5.01
CA VAL A 129 -6.57 -19.44 -3.59
C VAL A 129 -7.96 -19.16 -3.05
N THR A 130 -8.46 -20.04 -2.18
CA THR A 130 -9.68 -19.79 -1.44
C THR A 130 -9.34 -19.08 -0.15
N ILE A 131 -9.87 -17.87 0.03
CA ILE A 131 -9.94 -17.25 1.34
C ILE A 131 -11.18 -17.76 2.08
N LYS A 132 -10.99 -18.21 3.30
CA LYS A 132 -12.04 -18.55 4.24
C LYS A 132 -11.96 -17.57 5.41
N ASN A 133 -13.04 -16.90 5.72
CA ASN A 133 -13.08 -15.95 6.81
C ASN A 133 -13.62 -16.63 8.07
N ASP A 134 -12.72 -17.15 8.89
CA ASP A 134 -13.04 -17.76 10.19
C ASP A 134 -12.92 -16.73 11.35
N LEU A 135 -12.79 -15.44 11.04
CA LEU A 135 -12.86 -14.39 12.05
C LEU A 135 -14.25 -14.40 12.72
N PRO A 136 -14.33 -14.21 14.04
CA PRO A 136 -15.60 -14.20 14.75
C PRO A 136 -16.40 -12.94 14.42
N ALA A 137 -17.69 -13.09 14.16
CA ALA A 137 -18.57 -11.96 14.00
C ALA A 137 -18.77 -11.22 15.35
N GLY A 138 -18.69 -9.90 15.32
CA GLY A 138 -18.99 -9.06 16.50
C GLY A 138 -17.89 -9.03 17.57
N VAL A 139 -16.70 -9.54 17.29
CA VAL A 139 -15.51 -9.37 18.14
C VAL A 139 -14.62 -8.31 17.52
N ASP A 140 -14.28 -7.30 18.28
CA ASP A 140 -13.46 -6.17 17.83
C ASP A 140 -12.08 -6.21 18.50
N LEU A 141 -11.00 -6.24 17.72
CA LEU A 141 -9.64 -6.12 18.23
C LEU A 141 -9.29 -4.69 18.67
N PHE A 142 -10.01 -3.72 18.16
CA PHE A 142 -9.80 -2.30 18.43
C PHE A 142 -11.09 -1.66 18.97
N PRO A 143 -11.60 -2.10 20.17
CA PRO A 143 -12.92 -1.71 20.67
C PRO A 143 -13.06 -0.21 20.93
N GLN A 144 -11.93 0.51 21.11
CA GLN A 144 -11.93 1.96 21.27
C GLN A 144 -12.50 2.70 20.04
N TRP A 145 -12.55 2.06 18.88
CA TRP A 145 -13.01 2.65 17.62
C TRP A 145 -14.44 2.28 17.25
N GLY A 146 -15.03 1.31 17.96
CA GLY A 146 -16.43 0.88 17.86
C GLY A 146 -16.98 0.76 16.45
N MET A 147 -17.63 -0.32 16.10
CA MET A 147 -18.48 -0.52 14.92
C MET A 147 -17.85 -0.47 13.51
N MET A 148 -16.62 0.00 13.30
CA MET A 148 -16.04 0.06 11.96
C MET A 148 -15.49 -1.28 11.50
N GLN A 149 -14.97 -2.07 12.40
CA GLN A 149 -14.45 -3.39 12.07
C GLN A 149 -15.55 -4.45 12.13
N GLN A 150 -16.07 -4.84 10.98
CA GLN A 150 -17.05 -5.92 10.87
C GLN A 150 -16.42 -7.31 10.73
N ASN A 151 -15.08 -7.43 10.91
CA ASN A 151 -14.31 -8.65 10.64
C ASN A 151 -14.56 -9.23 9.25
N THR A 152 -14.98 -8.41 8.30
CA THR A 152 -14.94 -8.77 6.88
C THR A 152 -13.50 -8.82 6.41
N THR A 153 -13.19 -9.63 5.39
CA THR A 153 -11.85 -9.71 4.82
C THR A 153 -11.93 -9.77 3.30
N VAL A 154 -10.90 -9.26 2.66
CA VAL A 154 -10.66 -9.40 1.21
C VAL A 154 -9.23 -9.85 1.02
N LEU A 155 -8.99 -10.82 0.18
CA LEU A 155 -7.62 -11.20 -0.20
C LEU A 155 -7.24 -10.49 -1.50
N HIS A 156 -6.49 -9.40 -1.40
CA HIS A 156 -5.85 -8.74 -2.54
C HIS A 156 -4.47 -9.32 -2.78
N ARG A 157 -4.17 -9.64 -4.05
CA ARG A 157 -2.84 -10.04 -4.50
C ARG A 157 -2.16 -8.84 -5.16
N HIS A 158 -1.44 -8.08 -4.37
CA HIS A 158 -0.80 -6.84 -4.75
C HIS A 158 0.36 -7.07 -5.74
N GLY A 159 0.31 -6.40 -6.88
CA GLY A 159 1.25 -6.57 -7.99
C GLY A 159 0.90 -7.73 -8.93
N GLY A 160 -0.24 -8.37 -8.72
CA GLY A 160 -0.67 -9.49 -9.56
C GLY A 160 -1.45 -9.05 -10.81
N LEU A 161 -1.21 -9.71 -11.94
CA LEU A 161 -2.02 -9.60 -13.16
C LEU A 161 -2.99 -10.77 -13.23
N GLN A 162 -4.12 -10.64 -12.56
CA GLN A 162 -5.19 -11.64 -12.45
C GLN A 162 -6.51 -11.11 -13.02
N PRO A 163 -7.52 -11.97 -13.28
CA PRO A 163 -8.86 -11.51 -13.60
C PRO A 163 -9.40 -10.56 -12.54
N ALA A 164 -10.08 -9.49 -12.93
CA ALA A 164 -10.62 -8.47 -12.00
C ALA A 164 -11.50 -9.08 -10.89
N LEU A 165 -12.26 -10.12 -11.19
CA LEU A 165 -13.06 -10.86 -10.19
C LEU A 165 -12.21 -11.64 -9.16
N SER A 166 -10.90 -11.74 -9.36
CA SER A 166 -9.94 -12.40 -8.46
C SER A 166 -8.88 -11.44 -7.93
N ASP A 167 -9.07 -10.13 -8.13
CA ASP A 167 -8.13 -9.11 -7.75
C ASP A 167 -8.16 -8.81 -6.24
N GLY A 168 -9.32 -8.97 -5.63
CA GLY A 168 -9.53 -8.59 -4.23
C GLY A 168 -9.74 -7.09 -4.11
N THR A 169 -10.65 -6.51 -4.92
CA THR A 169 -11.11 -5.13 -4.72
C THR A 169 -11.97 -5.00 -3.46
N PRO A 170 -12.10 -3.80 -2.88
CA PRO A 170 -12.84 -3.60 -1.61
C PRO A 170 -14.24 -4.20 -1.59
N ASP A 171 -14.94 -4.19 -2.72
CA ASP A 171 -16.31 -4.76 -2.84
C ASP A 171 -16.36 -6.30 -2.78
N GLN A 172 -15.21 -6.99 -2.87
CA GLN A 172 -15.13 -8.44 -2.92
C GLN A 172 -15.06 -9.08 -1.53
N MET A 173 -15.73 -8.46 -0.56
CA MET A 173 -15.73 -8.83 0.85
C MET A 173 -16.21 -10.26 1.10
N VAL A 174 -15.56 -10.92 2.05
CA VAL A 174 -15.92 -12.23 2.59
C VAL A 174 -16.41 -12.06 4.03
N ALA A 175 -17.65 -12.44 4.28
CA ALA A 175 -18.27 -12.28 5.58
C ALA A 175 -17.60 -13.14 6.66
N PRO A 176 -17.53 -12.67 7.93
CA PRO A 176 -16.98 -13.44 9.04
C PRO A 176 -17.83 -14.67 9.38
N GLY A 177 -17.27 -15.60 10.13
CA GLY A 177 -17.95 -16.81 10.56
C GLY A 177 -18.01 -17.92 9.52
N GLY A 178 -17.03 -18.00 8.64
CA GLY A 178 -16.84 -19.10 7.68
C GLY A 178 -17.23 -18.78 6.24
N GLY A 179 -17.45 -17.52 5.89
CA GLY A 179 -17.60 -17.09 4.50
C GLY A 179 -16.38 -17.49 3.66
N THR A 180 -16.57 -17.73 2.35
CA THR A 180 -15.49 -18.15 1.45
C THR A 180 -15.56 -17.45 0.11
N ARG A 181 -14.37 -17.22 -0.51
CA ARG A 181 -14.22 -16.76 -1.88
C ARG A 181 -12.99 -17.42 -2.49
N THR A 182 -13.11 -17.88 -3.74
CA THR A 182 -11.98 -18.46 -4.47
C THR A 182 -11.52 -17.52 -5.57
N ASN A 183 -10.25 -17.17 -5.52
CA ASN A 183 -9.55 -16.36 -6.52
C ASN A 183 -8.73 -17.27 -7.43
N TYR A 184 -8.66 -16.91 -8.71
CA TYR A 184 -7.87 -17.59 -9.73
C TYR A 184 -6.70 -16.72 -10.19
N TYR A 185 -5.49 -17.24 -10.08
CA TYR A 185 -4.27 -16.55 -10.47
C TYR A 185 -3.56 -17.30 -11.59
N PRO A 186 -3.58 -16.78 -12.83
CA PRO A 186 -2.97 -17.43 -13.99
C PRO A 186 -1.45 -17.44 -13.96
N ASN A 187 -0.82 -16.55 -13.18
CA ASN A 187 0.62 -16.40 -13.02
C ASN A 187 1.38 -16.19 -14.34
N ASN A 188 0.81 -15.48 -15.30
CA ASN A 188 1.43 -15.26 -16.63
C ASN A 188 2.52 -14.17 -16.61
N GLN A 189 2.56 -13.34 -15.58
CA GLN A 189 3.55 -12.26 -15.45
C GLN A 189 4.96 -12.77 -15.12
N ALA A 190 5.95 -11.89 -15.26
CA ALA A 190 7.35 -12.19 -14.96
C ALA A 190 7.56 -12.53 -13.46
N ALA A 191 8.76 -13.02 -13.12
CA ALA A 191 9.17 -13.17 -11.73
C ALA A 191 9.15 -11.83 -11.01
N ALA A 192 8.45 -11.76 -9.87
CA ALA A 192 8.22 -10.55 -9.11
C ALA A 192 8.01 -10.82 -7.63
N PRO A 193 8.38 -9.91 -6.74
CA PRO A 193 8.15 -10.00 -5.30
C PRO A 193 6.71 -9.58 -4.94
N ILE A 194 5.73 -10.29 -5.47
CA ILE A 194 4.31 -10.09 -5.19
C ILE A 194 4.05 -10.40 -3.72
N TRP A 195 3.12 -9.69 -3.12
CA TRP A 195 2.65 -9.95 -1.77
C TRP A 195 1.11 -9.98 -1.75
N TYR A 196 0.51 -10.31 -0.63
CA TYR A 196 -0.94 -10.26 -0.46
C TYR A 196 -1.28 -9.64 0.88
N HIS A 197 -2.42 -8.96 0.92
CA HIS A 197 -2.92 -8.34 2.14
C HIS A 197 -4.44 -8.22 2.11
N ASP A 198 -5.02 -7.90 3.24
CA ASP A 198 -6.43 -7.56 3.31
C ASP A 198 -6.71 -6.24 2.58
N HIS A 199 -7.89 -6.16 1.96
CA HIS A 199 -8.32 -4.99 1.20
C HIS A 199 -9.84 -4.75 1.36
N ALA A 200 -10.40 -5.13 2.52
CA ALA A 200 -11.82 -4.93 2.77
C ALA A 200 -12.14 -3.45 2.99
N ASP A 201 -13.20 -2.98 2.35
CA ASP A 201 -13.64 -1.60 2.38
C ASP A 201 -13.70 -1.04 3.80
N MET A 202 -13.04 0.10 4.04
CA MET A 202 -12.92 0.82 5.32
C MET A 202 -12.31 0.01 6.49
N THR A 203 -11.68 -1.13 6.23
CA THR A 203 -11.06 -1.96 7.26
C THR A 203 -9.69 -2.51 6.88
N THR A 204 -9.17 -2.15 5.71
CA THR A 204 -7.84 -2.55 5.23
C THR A 204 -6.76 -2.25 6.27
N SER A 205 -6.73 -1.03 6.78
CA SER A 205 -5.73 -0.57 7.73
C SER A 205 -5.74 -1.38 9.04
N PHE A 206 -6.91 -1.64 9.60
CA PHE A 206 -7.08 -2.46 10.81
C PHE A 206 -6.62 -3.90 10.59
N ASN A 207 -7.09 -4.52 9.51
CA ASN A 207 -6.84 -5.91 9.20
C ASN A 207 -5.36 -6.17 8.89
N VAL A 208 -4.72 -5.31 8.09
CA VAL A 208 -3.29 -5.38 7.81
C VAL A 208 -2.46 -5.08 9.06
N TYR A 209 -2.87 -4.09 9.87
CA TYR A 209 -2.21 -3.78 11.12
C TYR A 209 -2.30 -4.96 12.11
N ALA A 210 -3.44 -5.65 12.17
CA ALA A 210 -3.63 -6.84 13.01
C ALA A 210 -2.84 -8.06 12.54
N GLY A 211 -2.40 -8.10 11.24
CA GLY A 211 -1.56 -9.17 10.71
C GLY A 211 -2.05 -9.82 9.41
N LEU A 212 -3.14 -9.36 8.79
CA LEU A 212 -3.66 -9.96 7.56
C LEU A 212 -2.85 -9.54 6.32
N ALA A 213 -1.60 -10.00 6.23
CA ALA A 213 -0.71 -9.83 5.10
C ALA A 213 0.27 -11.01 4.96
N GLY A 214 0.86 -11.20 3.78
CA GLY A 214 1.86 -12.25 3.57
C GLY A 214 2.58 -12.13 2.23
N TYR A 215 3.63 -12.92 2.03
CA TYR A 215 4.46 -12.90 0.84
C TYR A 215 4.02 -13.95 -0.19
N MET A 216 3.87 -13.55 -1.46
CA MET A 216 3.44 -14.44 -2.55
C MET A 216 4.32 -14.25 -3.80
N PRO A 217 5.62 -14.55 -3.76
CA PRO A 217 6.49 -14.31 -4.90
C PRO A 217 6.06 -15.14 -6.11
N ASN A 218 6.08 -14.50 -7.28
CA ASN A 218 6.01 -15.20 -8.55
C ASN A 218 7.42 -15.49 -9.04
N THR A 219 7.74 -16.76 -9.34
CA THR A 219 9.07 -17.20 -9.78
C THR A 219 9.08 -17.51 -11.28
N ASP A 220 10.26 -17.49 -11.91
CA ASP A 220 10.44 -17.80 -13.31
C ASP A 220 11.56 -18.82 -13.50
N THR A 221 11.50 -19.56 -14.61
CA THR A 221 12.55 -20.49 -15.02
C THR A 221 13.86 -19.80 -15.43
N LEU A 222 13.84 -18.48 -15.66
CA LEU A 222 15.01 -17.69 -16.00
C LEU A 222 15.85 -17.29 -14.77
N GLU A 223 15.26 -17.22 -13.57
CA GLU A 223 15.95 -16.74 -12.37
C GLU A 223 17.26 -17.47 -12.06
N PRO A 224 17.37 -18.82 -12.21
CA PRO A 224 18.64 -19.52 -12.01
C PRO A 224 19.75 -19.01 -12.93
N THR A 225 19.45 -18.47 -14.11
CA THR A 225 20.44 -17.95 -15.06
C THR A 225 21.07 -16.65 -14.57
N PHE A 226 20.40 -15.91 -13.68
CA PHE A 226 20.90 -14.64 -13.12
C PHE A 226 22.02 -14.85 -12.11
N LYS A 227 22.18 -16.09 -11.59
CA LYS A 227 23.17 -16.44 -10.59
C LYS A 227 23.09 -15.63 -9.29
N LEU A 228 21.96 -15.03 -9.01
CA LEU A 228 21.71 -14.30 -7.76
C LEU A 228 21.68 -15.29 -6.57
N PRO A 229 21.86 -14.83 -5.33
CA PRO A 229 21.71 -15.69 -4.15
C PRO A 229 20.32 -16.32 -4.08
N THR A 230 20.24 -17.62 -3.75
CA THR A 230 18.99 -18.39 -3.70
C THR A 230 18.93 -19.28 -2.46
N GLY A 231 17.80 -19.92 -2.22
CA GLY A 231 17.58 -20.86 -1.12
C GLY A 231 17.78 -20.19 0.25
N ALA A 232 18.63 -20.76 1.10
CA ALA A 232 18.90 -20.22 2.44
C ALA A 232 19.48 -18.79 2.44
N PHE A 233 19.99 -18.33 1.29
CA PHE A 233 20.60 -17.01 1.09
C PHE A 233 19.64 -16.02 0.41
N SER A 234 18.38 -16.39 0.26
CA SER A 234 17.31 -15.51 -0.21
C SER A 234 16.20 -15.47 0.85
N LYS A 235 15.83 -14.29 1.33
CA LYS A 235 14.87 -14.09 2.43
C LYS A 235 13.98 -12.89 2.13
N ALA A 236 12.74 -12.93 2.62
CA ALA A 236 11.81 -11.80 2.56
C ALA A 236 11.55 -11.25 3.96
N TYR A 237 11.43 -9.93 4.05
CA TYR A 237 11.14 -9.19 5.27
C TYR A 237 9.97 -8.24 5.05
N VAL A 238 8.87 -8.49 5.74
CA VAL A 238 7.77 -7.53 5.87
C VAL A 238 8.16 -6.55 6.97
N LEU A 239 8.37 -5.31 6.59
CA LEU A 239 8.71 -4.19 7.48
C LEU A 239 7.41 -3.55 7.96
N GLN A 240 7.21 -3.46 9.24
CA GLN A 240 6.07 -2.82 9.87
C GLN A 240 6.51 -2.04 11.11
N ASP A 241 5.66 -1.14 11.56
CA ASP A 241 5.76 -0.48 12.85
C ASP A 241 4.48 -0.70 13.63
N LYS A 242 4.60 -0.84 14.94
CA LYS A 242 3.50 -1.08 15.86
C LYS A 242 3.62 -0.17 17.08
N SER A 243 2.50 0.07 17.73
CA SER A 243 2.45 0.53 19.11
C SER A 243 1.63 -0.47 19.95
N PHE A 244 1.87 -0.48 21.25
CA PHE A 244 1.23 -1.42 22.17
C PHE A 244 0.61 -0.65 23.35
N ASN A 245 -0.52 -1.13 23.85
CA ASN A 245 -1.13 -0.66 25.10
C ASN A 245 -0.65 -1.51 26.27
N ASP A 246 -0.62 -0.88 27.44
CA ASP A 246 -0.49 -1.53 28.74
C ASP A 246 -1.86 -1.49 29.44
N ASP A 247 -2.71 -2.48 29.12
CA ASP A 247 -4.11 -2.49 29.54
C ASP A 247 -4.28 -2.80 31.03
N ASN A 248 -3.25 -3.37 31.66
CA ASN A 248 -3.26 -3.76 33.09
C ASN A 248 -2.30 -2.94 33.97
N ALA A 249 -1.58 -1.97 33.39
CA ALA A 249 -0.63 -1.08 34.04
C ALA A 249 0.54 -1.80 34.72
N ASP A 250 1.03 -2.91 34.15
CA ASP A 250 2.21 -3.63 34.65
C ASP A 250 3.52 -3.22 33.95
N GLY A 251 3.44 -2.32 32.99
CA GLY A 251 4.57 -1.79 32.22
C GLY A 251 4.91 -2.63 30.98
N VAL A 252 4.04 -3.58 30.59
CA VAL A 252 4.25 -4.47 29.44
C VAL A 252 3.08 -4.34 28.45
N GLY A 253 3.33 -4.44 27.15
CA GLY A 253 2.27 -4.32 26.14
C GLY A 253 1.36 -5.54 26.09
N ASP A 254 0.06 -5.35 26.32
CA ASP A 254 -0.97 -6.40 26.39
C ASP A 254 -1.82 -6.49 25.12
N SER A 255 -1.93 -5.41 24.36
CA SER A 255 -2.70 -5.36 23.14
C SER A 255 -2.04 -4.45 22.09
N LEU A 256 -2.44 -4.62 20.83
CA LEU A 256 -2.05 -3.70 19.77
C LEU A 256 -2.73 -2.35 19.98
N CYS A 257 -1.95 -1.28 19.87
CA CYS A 257 -2.43 0.09 19.91
C CYS A 257 -2.50 0.64 18.49
N TYR A 258 -3.67 1.02 18.04
CA TYR A 258 -3.87 1.60 16.72
C TYR A 258 -4.79 2.82 16.81
N SER A 259 -4.44 3.92 16.15
CA SER A 259 -5.26 5.12 16.08
C SER A 259 -5.84 5.28 14.68
N HIS A 260 -7.14 5.05 14.58
CA HIS A 260 -7.90 5.40 13.39
C HIS A 260 -8.53 6.78 13.59
N GLY A 261 -8.50 7.63 12.56
CA GLY A 261 -9.01 9.01 12.64
C GLY A 261 -7.90 10.06 12.78
N SER A 262 -6.65 9.62 12.91
CA SER A 262 -5.49 10.38 12.48
C SER A 262 -5.31 10.20 10.97
N PRO A 263 -4.96 11.23 10.21
CA PRO A 263 -4.64 11.08 8.79
C PRO A 263 -3.57 10.03 8.51
N GLU A 264 -2.59 9.91 9.40
CA GLU A 264 -1.49 8.96 9.31
C GLU A 264 -1.20 8.32 10.66
N PHE A 265 -0.94 7.02 10.67
CA PHE A 265 -0.51 6.29 11.86
C PHE A 265 0.97 5.89 11.78
N PHE A 266 1.71 6.20 12.85
CA PHE A 266 3.13 5.84 13.00
C PHE A 266 3.35 5.13 14.32
N GLY A 267 3.62 3.82 14.29
CA GLY A 267 4.02 3.06 15.46
C GLY A 267 5.40 3.48 15.99
N ASP A 268 5.67 3.22 17.25
CA ASP A 268 6.95 3.55 17.90
C ASP A 268 7.92 2.36 18.01
N THR A 269 7.49 1.20 17.53
CA THR A 269 8.21 -0.07 17.66
C THR A 269 8.38 -0.76 16.32
N PRO A 270 9.61 -1.00 15.81
CA PRO A 270 9.83 -1.68 14.54
C PRO A 270 9.57 -3.18 14.68
N VAL A 271 8.78 -3.72 13.76
CA VAL A 271 8.42 -5.14 13.69
C VAL A 271 8.77 -5.70 12.31
N ILE A 272 9.62 -6.73 12.28
CA ILE A 272 10.03 -7.39 11.05
C ILE A 272 9.57 -8.85 11.08
N ASN A 273 8.71 -9.23 10.14
CA ASN A 273 8.09 -10.56 10.11
C ASN A 273 7.49 -10.97 11.46
N GLY A 274 6.83 -10.05 12.17
CA GLY A 274 6.22 -10.30 13.47
C GLY A 274 7.19 -10.33 14.66
N THR A 275 8.45 -9.91 14.51
CA THR A 275 9.43 -9.85 15.60
C THR A 275 9.91 -8.43 15.83
N ILE A 276 9.86 -7.96 17.08
CA ILE A 276 10.33 -6.62 17.48
C ILE A 276 11.85 -6.56 17.37
N SER A 277 12.36 -5.57 16.62
CA SER A 277 13.79 -5.26 16.49
C SER A 277 14.69 -6.51 16.42
N PRO A 278 14.47 -7.45 15.48
CA PRO A 278 15.13 -8.75 15.49
C PRO A 278 16.59 -8.67 15.03
N LYS A 279 17.30 -9.79 15.18
CA LYS A 279 18.57 -10.01 14.50
C LYS A 279 18.46 -11.10 13.45
N GLN A 280 19.40 -11.10 12.51
CA GLN A 280 19.60 -12.15 11.52
C GLN A 280 21.08 -12.55 11.50
N GLU A 281 21.37 -13.81 11.76
CA GLU A 281 22.70 -14.34 11.53
C GLU A 281 22.95 -14.50 10.03
N VAL A 282 24.07 -13.98 9.56
CA VAL A 282 24.52 -14.06 8.18
C VAL A 282 26.00 -14.43 8.10
N GLU A 283 26.39 -15.14 7.05
CA GLU A 283 27.79 -15.38 6.73
C GLU A 283 28.38 -14.19 5.94
N ALA A 284 29.70 -14.03 5.97
CA ALA A 284 30.43 -13.04 5.16
C ALA A 284 30.38 -13.38 3.65
N ARG A 285 29.16 -13.32 3.07
CA ARG A 285 28.84 -13.64 1.66
C ARG A 285 27.68 -12.79 1.15
N LYS A 286 27.23 -13.01 -0.08
CA LYS A 286 26.05 -12.35 -0.63
C LYS A 286 24.76 -13.02 -0.18
N TYR A 287 23.77 -12.19 0.16
CA TYR A 287 22.37 -12.56 0.39
C TYR A 287 21.48 -11.74 -0.52
N MET A 288 20.35 -12.29 -0.89
CA MET A 288 19.26 -11.57 -1.57
C MET A 288 18.13 -11.38 -0.57
N PHE A 289 17.81 -10.14 -0.25
CA PHE A 289 16.71 -9.77 0.62
C PHE A 289 15.62 -9.08 -0.16
N THR A 290 14.39 -9.50 0.03
CA THR A 290 13.21 -8.77 -0.44
C THR A 290 12.63 -8.00 0.74
N PHE A 291 12.62 -6.69 0.65
CA PHE A 291 11.96 -5.82 1.62
C PHE A 291 10.58 -5.46 1.10
N ILE A 292 9.57 -5.59 1.94
CA ILE A 292 8.17 -5.29 1.68
C ILE A 292 7.75 -4.27 2.72
N ASN A 293 7.33 -3.09 2.33
CA ASN A 293 6.80 -2.13 3.30
C ASN A 293 5.30 -2.40 3.52
N GLY A 294 5.00 -3.08 4.62
CA GLY A 294 3.65 -3.38 5.07
C GLY A 294 3.19 -2.54 6.27
N SER A 295 3.80 -1.37 6.49
CA SER A 295 3.36 -0.39 7.49
C SER A 295 2.11 0.35 7.03
N ASP A 296 1.42 0.98 7.98
CA ASP A 296 0.28 1.87 7.68
C ASP A 296 0.74 3.10 6.89
N SER A 297 1.49 4.01 7.53
CA SER A 297 1.89 5.30 6.91
C SER A 297 3.40 5.49 6.81
N ARG A 298 4.19 4.64 7.47
CA ARG A 298 5.63 4.85 7.58
C ARG A 298 6.37 4.51 6.29
N PHE A 299 7.16 5.47 5.80
CA PHE A 299 8.22 5.25 4.82
C PHE A 299 9.51 4.80 5.51
N TYR A 300 10.34 4.04 4.81
CA TYR A 300 11.66 3.65 5.28
C TYR A 300 12.73 4.08 4.29
N ASN A 301 13.77 4.78 4.75
CA ASN A 301 14.98 5.01 3.98
C ASN A 301 16.09 4.11 4.52
N LEU A 302 16.19 2.93 3.95
CA LEU A 302 17.01 1.82 4.44
C LEU A 302 18.49 2.05 4.16
N SER A 303 19.34 1.88 5.16
CA SER A 303 20.80 1.90 5.00
C SER A 303 21.48 0.95 5.99
N MET A 304 22.71 0.53 5.67
CA MET A 304 23.51 -0.32 6.57
C MET A 304 24.45 0.54 7.40
N LYS A 305 24.28 0.51 8.72
CA LYS A 305 25.12 1.23 9.69
C LYS A 305 25.88 0.24 10.59
N PRO A 306 27.10 0.55 11.01
CA PRO A 306 27.78 -0.28 12.01
C PRO A 306 27.01 -0.25 13.32
N ALA A 307 26.79 -1.44 13.93
CA ALA A 307 26.26 -1.51 15.29
C ALA A 307 27.30 -0.96 16.29
N GLU A 308 26.85 -0.63 17.49
CA GLU A 308 27.74 -0.20 18.56
C GLU A 308 28.87 -1.20 18.81
N GLY A 309 30.09 -0.73 18.93
CA GLY A 309 31.28 -1.56 19.11
C GLY A 309 31.78 -2.28 17.85
N ASN A 310 31.15 -2.07 16.70
CA ASN A 310 31.64 -2.64 15.45
C ASN A 310 32.85 -1.88 14.91
N LEU A 311 33.99 -2.53 14.84
CA LEU A 311 35.26 -1.97 14.36
C LEU A 311 35.56 -2.32 12.89
N SER A 312 34.63 -2.91 12.17
CA SER A 312 34.81 -3.25 10.75
C SER A 312 35.00 -2.02 9.90
N THR A 313 36.02 -2.01 9.06
CA THR A 313 36.30 -0.94 8.08
C THR A 313 35.61 -1.16 6.73
N ILE A 314 34.99 -2.34 6.53
CA ILE A 314 34.30 -2.73 5.29
C ILE A 314 32.82 -2.84 5.57
N ALA A 315 32.04 -1.89 5.06
CA ALA A 315 30.59 -1.93 5.15
C ALA A 315 29.97 -2.92 4.14
N PRO A 316 28.83 -3.55 4.49
CA PRO A 316 28.02 -4.29 3.54
C PRO A 316 27.61 -3.38 2.37
N LYS A 317 27.59 -3.94 1.16
CA LYS A 317 27.19 -3.21 -0.04
C LYS A 317 25.78 -3.63 -0.45
N MET A 318 24.88 -2.70 -0.61
CA MET A 318 23.53 -2.91 -1.09
C MET A 318 23.48 -2.70 -2.62
N THR A 319 22.82 -3.60 -3.33
CA THR A 319 22.57 -3.49 -4.77
C THR A 319 21.13 -3.89 -5.04
N VAL A 320 20.30 -2.95 -5.48
CA VAL A 320 18.93 -3.24 -5.89
C VAL A 320 18.96 -4.01 -7.19
N VAL A 321 18.27 -5.14 -7.23
CA VAL A 321 18.17 -6.05 -8.38
C VAL A 321 16.74 -6.21 -8.88
N GLY A 322 15.74 -5.83 -8.09
CA GLY A 322 14.33 -5.91 -8.45
C GLY A 322 13.50 -4.84 -7.73
N SER A 323 12.37 -4.52 -8.30
CA SER A 323 11.32 -3.64 -7.78
C SER A 323 9.98 -4.40 -7.77
N ASP A 324 8.89 -3.72 -7.51
CA ASP A 324 7.54 -4.27 -7.26
C ASP A 324 7.16 -5.43 -8.20
N ASP A 325 7.27 -5.22 -9.52
CA ASP A 325 6.75 -6.15 -10.54
C ASP A 325 7.84 -6.89 -11.32
N GLY A 326 9.09 -6.86 -10.83
CA GLY A 326 10.13 -7.64 -11.46
C GLY A 326 11.56 -7.17 -11.26
N TYR A 327 12.47 -7.81 -11.95
CA TYR A 327 13.89 -7.49 -11.88
C TYR A 327 14.23 -6.21 -12.65
N LEU A 328 15.20 -5.46 -12.14
CA LEU A 328 15.78 -4.32 -12.85
C LEU A 328 16.61 -4.80 -14.05
N PHE A 329 16.62 -4.00 -15.11
CA PHE A 329 17.53 -4.25 -16.24
C PHE A 329 19.00 -4.18 -15.80
N ASN A 330 19.37 -3.13 -15.10
CA ASN A 330 20.70 -2.98 -14.50
C ASN A 330 20.61 -3.01 -12.99
N PRO A 331 21.26 -3.98 -12.32
CA PRO A 331 21.48 -3.92 -10.88
C PRO A 331 22.08 -2.57 -10.47
N THR A 332 21.52 -1.95 -9.45
CA THR A 332 21.86 -0.59 -9.04
C THR A 332 22.44 -0.57 -7.64
N PRO A 333 23.74 -0.28 -7.46
CA PRO A 333 24.33 -0.05 -6.14
C PRO A 333 23.70 1.17 -5.46
N VAL A 334 23.36 1.05 -4.18
CA VAL A 334 22.79 2.12 -3.37
C VAL A 334 23.47 2.18 -1.99
N THR A 335 23.51 3.37 -1.42
CA THR A 335 23.93 3.59 -0.02
C THR A 335 22.74 3.71 0.91
N SER A 336 21.60 4.15 0.38
CA SER A 336 20.30 4.13 1.03
C SER A 336 19.21 3.80 0.01
N LEU A 337 18.06 3.32 0.47
CA LEU A 337 16.94 2.90 -0.35
C LEU A 337 15.64 3.35 0.30
N LEU A 338 14.98 4.34 -0.32
CA LEU A 338 13.63 4.71 0.08
C LEU A 338 12.65 3.63 -0.36
N ILE A 339 11.77 3.22 0.55
CA ILE A 339 10.68 2.29 0.31
C ILE A 339 9.40 2.82 0.93
N ALA A 340 8.42 3.13 0.10
CA ALA A 340 7.10 3.59 0.51
C ALA A 340 6.16 2.41 0.79
N ASN A 341 5.01 2.71 1.40
CA ASN A 341 3.98 1.72 1.70
C ASN A 341 3.54 1.00 0.42
N GLY A 342 3.43 -0.33 0.48
CA GLY A 342 3.12 -1.20 -0.65
C GLY A 342 4.29 -1.49 -1.59
N GLU A 343 5.36 -0.70 -1.61
CA GLU A 343 6.53 -0.99 -2.44
C GLU A 343 7.30 -2.22 -1.97
N ARG A 344 7.93 -2.90 -2.92
CA ARG A 344 8.85 -4.03 -2.68
C ARG A 344 10.14 -3.80 -3.45
N TYR A 345 11.24 -4.05 -2.79
CA TYR A 345 12.56 -4.06 -3.45
C TYR A 345 13.32 -5.33 -3.12
N THR A 346 13.88 -5.94 -4.16
CA THR A 346 14.82 -7.06 -4.01
C THR A 346 16.24 -6.54 -4.08
N VAL A 347 17.01 -6.77 -3.00
CA VAL A 347 18.33 -6.18 -2.76
C VAL A 347 19.34 -7.27 -2.50
N VAL A 348 20.43 -7.30 -3.25
CA VAL A 348 21.60 -8.12 -2.89
C VAL A 348 22.45 -7.33 -1.92
N VAL A 349 22.58 -7.85 -0.70
CA VAL A 349 23.49 -7.32 0.33
C VAL A 349 24.75 -8.19 0.36
N ASN A 350 25.89 -7.59 0.08
CA ASN A 350 27.16 -8.28 0.03
C ASN A 350 27.98 -8.04 1.30
N PHE A 351 28.04 -9.05 2.16
CA PHE A 351 28.82 -9.06 3.40
C PHE A 351 30.26 -9.58 3.23
N LYS A 352 30.72 -9.83 2.01
CA LYS A 352 32.09 -10.36 1.77
C LYS A 352 33.14 -9.39 2.31
N GLY A 353 33.97 -9.89 3.21
CA GLY A 353 35.02 -9.11 3.87
C GLY A 353 34.53 -8.25 5.04
N THR A 354 33.23 -8.24 5.32
CA THR A 354 32.65 -7.58 6.48
C THR A 354 32.79 -8.44 7.73
N THR A 355 32.90 -7.80 8.88
CA THR A 355 32.90 -8.46 10.20
C THR A 355 32.01 -7.65 11.15
N GLY A 356 31.71 -8.23 12.32
CA GLY A 356 30.93 -7.59 13.36
C GLY A 356 29.45 -7.45 13.01
N ASN A 357 28.75 -6.65 13.78
CA ASN A 357 27.32 -6.51 13.69
C ASN A 357 26.93 -5.23 12.92
N TRP A 358 25.90 -5.33 12.07
CA TRP A 358 25.42 -4.23 11.25
C TRP A 358 23.92 -4.05 11.43
N VAL A 359 23.50 -2.81 11.56
CA VAL A 359 22.09 -2.46 11.71
C VAL A 359 21.51 -2.04 10.36
N LEU A 360 20.37 -2.61 10.00
CA LEU A 360 19.49 -2.03 8.98
C LEU A 360 18.82 -0.82 9.62
N SER A 361 19.27 0.35 9.21
CA SER A 361 18.84 1.63 9.77
C SER A 361 17.81 2.30 8.86
N ASN A 362 16.99 3.14 9.45
CA ASN A 362 16.04 4.00 8.79
C ASN A 362 16.26 5.45 9.24
N ASP A 363 16.25 6.39 8.32
CA ASP A 363 16.32 7.83 8.59
C ASP A 363 15.23 8.63 7.81
N ALA A 364 14.19 7.95 7.33
CA ALA A 364 13.03 8.63 6.76
C ALA A 364 12.29 9.44 7.84
N ALA A 365 11.88 10.65 7.47
CA ALA A 365 11.04 11.48 8.32
C ALA A 365 9.64 10.85 8.49
N THR A 366 8.95 11.24 9.55
CA THR A 366 7.56 10.88 9.84
C THR A 366 6.77 12.16 10.18
N PRO A 367 5.77 12.53 9.36
CA PRO A 367 5.46 12.02 8.02
C PRO A 367 6.60 12.25 7.01
N TYR A 368 6.56 11.57 5.87
CA TYR A 368 7.56 11.76 4.82
C TYR A 368 7.07 12.79 3.77
N PRO A 369 7.89 13.75 3.31
CA PRO A 369 9.35 13.87 3.50
C PRO A 369 9.78 14.73 4.72
N GLY A 370 8.91 14.95 5.67
CA GLY A 370 9.04 15.92 6.75
C GLY A 370 8.32 17.22 6.40
N ASP A 371 8.14 18.10 7.37
CA ASP A 371 7.44 19.37 7.18
C ASP A 371 8.27 20.34 6.33
N ASN A 372 8.26 20.14 5.03
CA ASN A 372 8.82 21.07 4.06
C ASN A 372 7.77 21.99 3.42
N SER A 373 6.49 21.83 3.78
CA SER A 373 5.38 22.49 3.09
C SER A 373 5.11 23.90 3.59
N GLY A 374 5.51 24.22 4.82
CA GLY A 374 5.05 25.42 5.52
C GLY A 374 3.54 25.39 5.84
N ILE A 375 2.86 24.30 5.50
CA ILE A 375 1.52 23.95 5.95
C ILE A 375 1.75 22.98 7.11
N ALA A 376 1.22 23.29 8.29
CA ALA A 376 1.29 22.37 9.41
C ALA A 376 0.65 21.05 8.96
N SER A 377 1.47 20.01 8.76
CA SER A 377 0.96 18.65 8.67
C SER A 377 0.16 18.38 9.96
N SER A 378 -0.92 17.66 9.84
CA SER A 378 -1.70 17.19 10.98
C SER A 378 -0.75 16.68 12.05
N GLY A 379 -0.75 17.23 13.24
CA GLY A 379 0.25 17.18 14.30
C GLY A 379 0.82 15.85 14.79
N ASP A 380 0.88 14.83 13.93
CA ASP A 380 1.29 13.47 14.24
C ASP A 380 2.73 13.19 13.80
N ALA A 381 3.68 13.93 14.38
CA ALA A 381 5.09 13.54 14.28
C ALA A 381 5.28 12.18 14.98
N GLY A 382 5.33 11.10 14.19
CA GLY A 382 5.58 9.76 14.71
C GLY A 382 7.00 9.60 15.26
N ALA A 383 7.19 8.57 16.09
CA ALA A 383 8.52 8.24 16.61
C ALA A 383 9.48 7.89 15.46
N LEU A 384 10.70 8.39 15.50
CA LEU A 384 11.76 7.92 14.61
C LEU A 384 12.15 6.50 14.98
N LEU A 385 12.28 5.63 13.97
CA LEU A 385 12.74 4.26 14.14
C LEU A 385 14.11 4.09 13.47
N PRO A 386 15.20 4.58 14.08
CA PRO A 386 16.51 4.61 13.42
C PRO A 386 17.15 3.23 13.26
N SER A 387 16.66 2.22 13.97
CA SER A 387 17.22 0.87 13.99
C SER A 387 16.10 -0.16 13.85
N LEU A 388 16.06 -0.87 12.72
CA LEU A 388 14.98 -1.81 12.40
C LEU A 388 15.33 -3.24 12.80
N MET A 389 16.48 -3.74 12.33
CA MET A 389 16.99 -5.08 12.63
C MET A 389 18.52 -5.09 12.58
N ARG A 390 19.15 -6.14 13.12
CA ARG A 390 20.60 -6.31 13.13
C ARG A 390 21.03 -7.54 12.34
N PHE A 391 22.11 -7.42 11.59
CA PHE A 391 22.81 -8.54 10.95
C PHE A 391 24.07 -8.86 11.73
N ASP A 392 24.14 -10.09 12.26
CA ASP A 392 25.32 -10.62 12.98
C ASP A 392 26.17 -11.41 11.99
N VAL A 393 27.30 -10.82 11.57
CA VAL A 393 28.11 -11.36 10.48
C VAL A 393 29.13 -12.37 11.00
N SER A 394 28.98 -13.63 10.63
CA SER A 394 29.89 -14.71 10.92
C SER A 394 30.85 -15.02 9.76
N LYS A 395 31.89 -15.79 10.05
CA LYS A 395 32.80 -16.30 9.02
C LYS A 395 32.03 -17.21 8.06
N ARG A 396 32.27 -17.02 6.77
CA ARG A 396 31.70 -17.88 5.72
C ARG A 396 32.18 -19.33 5.86
N THR A 397 31.24 -20.27 5.84
CA THR A 397 31.48 -21.70 5.98
C THR A 397 31.40 -22.46 4.65
N SER A 398 30.74 -21.90 3.63
CA SER A 398 30.55 -22.53 2.33
C SER A 398 30.93 -21.59 1.17
N PRO A 399 31.30 -22.10 -0.02
CA PRO A 399 31.60 -21.29 -1.18
C PRO A 399 30.39 -20.41 -1.57
N ASP A 400 30.66 -19.19 -2.01
CA ASP A 400 29.66 -18.29 -2.59
C ASP A 400 29.88 -18.21 -4.11
N SER A 401 29.07 -18.92 -4.87
CA SER A 401 29.08 -18.93 -6.33
C SER A 401 28.10 -17.92 -6.93
N SER A 402 27.36 -17.18 -6.09
CA SER A 402 26.43 -16.17 -6.59
C SER A 402 27.17 -14.97 -7.18
N GLU A 403 26.52 -14.29 -8.11
CA GLU A 403 27.03 -13.13 -8.80
C GLU A 403 26.03 -11.97 -8.72
N ILE A 404 26.47 -10.76 -8.94
CA ILE A 404 25.61 -9.63 -9.26
C ILE A 404 25.95 -9.30 -10.71
N PRO A 405 25.12 -9.69 -11.69
CA PRO A 405 25.41 -9.43 -13.09
C PRO A 405 25.35 -7.93 -13.37
N SER A 406 26.09 -7.47 -14.38
CA SER A 406 26.01 -6.07 -14.80
C SER A 406 24.66 -5.74 -15.47
N ARG A 407 23.96 -6.77 -15.95
CA ARG A 407 22.66 -6.70 -16.61
C ARG A 407 21.89 -7.98 -16.38
N ILE A 408 20.61 -7.89 -16.00
CA ILE A 408 19.73 -9.06 -15.76
C ILE A 408 18.98 -9.46 -17.04
N PHE A 409 18.45 -8.47 -17.77
CA PHE A 409 17.72 -8.69 -19.01
C PHE A 409 18.43 -8.08 -20.22
N GLU A 410 18.06 -8.53 -21.42
CA GLU A 410 18.56 -7.95 -22.66
C GLU A 410 17.82 -6.67 -23.07
N THR A 411 16.55 -6.53 -22.68
CA THR A 411 15.70 -5.36 -22.98
C THR A 411 15.70 -4.37 -21.82
N ASN A 412 15.90 -3.10 -22.12
CA ASN A 412 15.83 -2.03 -21.14
C ASN A 412 14.37 -1.54 -21.01
N ASN A 413 13.73 -1.80 -19.88
CA ASN A 413 12.36 -1.36 -19.61
C ASN A 413 12.17 0.16 -19.75
N GLN A 414 13.20 0.95 -19.52
CA GLN A 414 13.14 2.41 -19.71
C GLN A 414 13.08 2.83 -21.17
N VAL A 415 13.76 2.10 -22.09
CA VAL A 415 13.62 2.36 -23.53
C VAL A 415 12.18 2.08 -23.93
N THR A 416 11.62 0.96 -23.44
CA THR A 416 10.23 0.61 -23.70
C THR A 416 9.25 1.65 -23.13
N ALA A 417 9.47 2.18 -21.92
CA ALA A 417 8.64 3.24 -21.35
C ALA A 417 8.67 4.52 -22.21
N ARG A 418 9.84 4.90 -22.72
CA ARG A 418 10.00 6.08 -23.59
C ARG A 418 9.37 5.90 -24.95
N GLU A 419 9.52 4.73 -25.57
CA GLU A 419 8.92 4.40 -26.85
C GLU A 419 7.39 4.34 -26.71
N THR A 420 6.90 3.75 -25.63
CA THR A 420 5.48 3.63 -25.33
C THR A 420 4.85 4.99 -25.03
N LEU A 421 5.58 5.88 -24.33
CA LEU A 421 5.09 7.22 -24.00
C LEU A 421 4.78 8.05 -25.26
N ALA A 422 5.52 7.86 -26.34
CA ALA A 422 5.30 8.60 -27.60
C ALA A 422 3.92 8.34 -28.23
N THR A 423 3.28 7.21 -27.90
CA THR A 423 1.95 6.81 -28.40
C THR A 423 0.90 6.72 -27.31
N ALA A 424 1.29 6.89 -26.04
CA ALA A 424 0.39 6.78 -24.89
C ALA A 424 -0.62 7.93 -24.90
N GLN A 425 -1.81 7.63 -24.40
CA GLN A 425 -2.83 8.63 -24.12
C GLN A 425 -2.57 9.25 -22.74
N LEU A 426 -2.77 10.57 -22.61
CA LEU A 426 -2.52 11.27 -21.36
C LEU A 426 -3.78 11.28 -20.50
N ARG A 427 -3.68 10.71 -19.31
CA ARG A 427 -4.67 10.82 -18.24
C ARG A 427 -4.13 11.70 -17.13
N THR A 428 -4.91 12.68 -16.73
CA THR A 428 -4.60 13.51 -15.55
C THR A 428 -5.40 13.00 -14.37
N VAL A 429 -4.70 12.74 -13.28
CA VAL A 429 -5.26 12.41 -11.97
C VAL A 429 -4.58 13.27 -10.90
N GLN A 430 -5.20 13.44 -9.75
CA GLN A 430 -4.68 14.32 -8.72
C GLN A 430 -4.93 13.81 -7.30
N ALA A 431 -4.04 14.22 -6.38
CA ALA A 431 -4.19 14.12 -4.95
C ALA A 431 -4.19 15.51 -4.33
N GLY A 432 -5.12 15.77 -3.43
CA GLY A 432 -5.28 17.05 -2.76
C GLY A 432 -6.15 16.92 -1.52
N GLU A 433 -6.38 18.02 -0.82
CA GLU A 433 -7.19 18.06 0.39
C GLU A 433 -8.32 19.08 0.25
N LEU A 434 -9.56 18.67 0.50
CA LEU A 434 -10.69 19.60 0.59
C LEU A 434 -10.80 20.27 1.95
N ALA A 435 -10.18 19.71 2.96
CA ALA A 435 -9.96 20.31 4.27
C ALA A 435 -8.62 19.79 4.83
N PRO A 436 -7.92 20.53 5.70
CA PRO A 436 -6.65 20.11 6.25
C PRO A 436 -6.70 18.70 6.85
N GLY A 437 -5.78 17.82 6.45
CA GLY A 437 -5.70 16.43 6.89
C GLY A 437 -6.81 15.52 6.36
N VAL A 438 -7.55 15.93 5.32
CA VAL A 438 -8.57 15.10 4.68
C VAL A 438 -8.24 14.95 3.20
N PRO A 439 -7.40 13.95 2.87
CA PRO A 439 -6.93 13.75 1.51
C PRO A 439 -7.97 13.06 0.63
N PHE A 440 -7.93 13.40 -0.66
CA PHE A 440 -8.78 12.86 -1.71
C PHE A 440 -7.98 12.57 -2.96
N LEU A 441 -8.53 11.68 -3.79
CA LEU A 441 -8.12 11.50 -5.17
C LEU A 441 -9.14 12.10 -6.13
N GLY A 442 -8.69 12.36 -7.36
CA GLY A 442 -9.59 12.92 -8.38
C GLY A 442 -9.05 12.85 -9.79
N ASP A 443 -9.88 13.33 -10.72
CA ASP A 443 -9.55 13.48 -12.13
C ASP A 443 -9.17 14.95 -12.46
N ALA A 444 -9.04 15.28 -13.73
CA ALA A 444 -8.73 16.64 -14.19
C ALA A 444 -9.81 17.70 -13.84
N LYS A 445 -10.95 17.30 -13.28
CA LYS A 445 -12.08 18.21 -12.95
C LYS A 445 -12.14 18.53 -11.46
N GLY A 446 -11.63 17.65 -10.61
CA GLY A 446 -11.64 17.87 -9.17
C GLY A 446 -11.40 16.59 -8.37
N LEU A 447 -11.52 16.73 -7.05
CA LEU A 447 -11.40 15.67 -6.07
C LEU A 447 -12.76 15.01 -5.83
N HIS A 448 -12.78 13.71 -5.61
CA HIS A 448 -14.00 12.91 -5.50
C HIS A 448 -13.88 11.88 -4.39
N MET A 449 -15.00 11.52 -3.76
CA MET A 449 -15.11 10.37 -2.87
C MET A 449 -15.09 9.06 -3.67
N PHE A 450 -14.70 7.96 -3.04
CA PHE A 450 -14.70 6.62 -3.66
C PHE A 450 -16.11 6.18 -4.06
N HIS A 451 -17.08 6.30 -3.15
CA HIS A 451 -18.48 5.92 -3.36
C HIS A 451 -19.36 7.06 -3.89
N ASP A 452 -18.78 8.06 -4.56
CA ASP A 452 -19.58 9.15 -5.13
C ASP A 452 -20.40 8.66 -6.32
N ALA A 453 -21.63 8.26 -6.04
CA ALA A 453 -22.58 7.81 -7.06
C ALA A 453 -22.94 8.88 -8.10
N THR A 454 -22.68 10.17 -7.82
CA THR A 454 -22.96 11.28 -8.75
C THR A 454 -21.85 11.43 -9.79
N VAL A 455 -20.64 11.06 -9.45
CA VAL A 455 -19.46 11.11 -10.34
C VAL A 455 -19.22 9.75 -10.99
N GLY A 456 -19.35 8.65 -10.23
CA GLY A 456 -19.10 7.31 -10.70
C GLY A 456 -17.61 7.08 -11.07
N THR A 457 -17.37 6.16 -11.99
CA THR A 457 -16.02 5.85 -12.48
C THR A 457 -15.56 6.88 -13.49
N THR A 458 -14.51 7.62 -13.18
CA THR A 458 -13.89 8.62 -14.06
C THR A 458 -12.78 8.01 -14.93
N GLU A 459 -12.11 6.97 -14.44
CA GLU A 459 -11.02 6.27 -15.11
C GLU A 459 -11.56 5.11 -15.98
N ASN A 460 -12.27 5.46 -17.06
CA ASN A 460 -12.70 4.52 -18.10
C ASN A 460 -11.55 4.32 -19.11
N ILE A 461 -11.08 3.09 -19.26
CA ILE A 461 -9.83 2.74 -19.95
C ILE A 461 -10.13 1.72 -21.05
N ASP A 462 -9.58 1.94 -22.26
CA ASP A 462 -9.73 0.97 -23.35
C ASP A 462 -8.80 -0.23 -23.16
N LEU A 463 -9.35 -1.43 -23.24
CA LEU A 463 -8.59 -2.66 -23.06
C LEU A 463 -7.47 -2.77 -24.10
N GLY A 464 -6.26 -3.05 -23.63
CA GLY A 464 -5.04 -3.13 -24.44
C GLY A 464 -4.37 -1.77 -24.65
N SER A 465 -4.96 -0.67 -24.17
CA SER A 465 -4.35 0.64 -24.27
C SER A 465 -3.12 0.78 -23.37
N THR A 466 -2.26 1.72 -23.74
CA THR A 466 -1.21 2.25 -22.87
C THR A 466 -1.50 3.71 -22.62
N GLU A 467 -1.56 4.09 -21.35
CA GLU A 467 -1.80 5.46 -20.93
C GLU A 467 -0.58 6.02 -20.18
N ALA A 468 -0.33 7.32 -20.35
CA ALA A 468 0.55 8.09 -19.50
C ALA A 468 -0.29 8.77 -18.43
N TRP A 469 -0.07 8.40 -17.19
CA TRP A 469 -0.77 9.00 -16.06
C TRP A 469 0.06 10.15 -15.50
N GLU A 470 -0.53 11.33 -15.49
CA GLU A 470 -0.01 12.56 -14.90
C GLU A 470 -0.63 12.71 -13.52
N MET A 471 0.08 12.24 -12.50
CA MET A 471 -0.35 12.34 -11.10
C MET A 471 0.12 13.67 -10.49
N ARG A 472 -0.81 14.57 -10.25
CA ARG A 472 -0.59 15.88 -9.62
C ARG A 472 -0.77 15.76 -8.13
N ASN A 473 0.29 16.00 -7.35
CA ASN A 473 0.17 16.04 -5.90
C ASN A 473 0.27 17.49 -5.41
N HIS A 474 -0.87 18.08 -5.08
CA HIS A 474 -0.99 19.39 -4.46
C HIS A 474 -1.42 19.34 -2.99
N SER A 475 -1.41 18.15 -2.37
CA SER A 475 -1.50 17.95 -0.91
C SER A 475 -0.14 18.17 -0.24
N PRO A 476 -0.09 18.36 1.09
CA PRO A 476 1.16 18.50 1.82
C PRO A 476 1.94 17.18 1.96
N ASP A 477 1.30 16.02 1.77
CA ASP A 477 1.86 14.72 2.06
C ASP A 477 2.40 14.00 0.82
N THR A 478 3.31 13.04 1.04
CA THR A 478 3.76 12.13 -0.01
C THR A 478 2.83 10.93 -0.08
N HIS A 479 2.27 10.66 -1.26
CA HIS A 479 1.40 9.52 -1.46
C HIS A 479 2.10 8.43 -2.29
N PRO A 480 2.19 7.17 -1.78
CA PRO A 480 2.52 6.01 -2.59
C PRO A 480 1.28 5.60 -3.38
N MET A 481 1.26 5.92 -4.68
CA MET A 481 0.09 5.65 -5.53
C MET A 481 0.20 4.28 -6.17
N HIS A 482 -0.77 3.42 -5.87
CA HIS A 482 -0.93 2.08 -6.41
C HIS A 482 -2.07 2.03 -7.44
N THR A 483 -1.85 1.34 -8.56
CA THR A 483 -2.87 1.10 -9.58
C THR A 483 -2.95 -0.38 -9.86
N HIS A 484 -4.10 -0.98 -9.59
CA HIS A 484 -4.34 -2.40 -9.77
C HIS A 484 -4.33 -2.82 -11.25
N LEU A 485 -3.98 -4.07 -11.51
CA LEU A 485 -4.12 -4.77 -12.79
C LEU A 485 -3.41 -4.11 -13.98
N ALA A 486 -2.34 -3.36 -13.75
CA ALA A 486 -1.59 -2.66 -14.77
C ALA A 486 -0.09 -2.97 -14.71
N GLU A 487 0.54 -3.16 -15.87
CA GLU A 487 2.00 -3.17 -15.99
C GLU A 487 2.49 -1.73 -16.10
N GLN A 488 3.37 -1.30 -15.20
CA GLN A 488 3.68 0.11 -15.03
C GLN A 488 5.18 0.40 -15.00
N LEU A 489 5.56 1.60 -15.47
CA LEU A 489 6.93 2.11 -15.46
C LEU A 489 6.94 3.61 -15.12
N LEU A 490 7.78 4.00 -14.17
CA LEU A 490 7.97 5.41 -13.84
C LEU A 490 8.75 6.13 -14.95
N VAL A 491 8.19 7.22 -15.44
CA VAL A 491 8.85 8.11 -16.42
C VAL A 491 9.72 9.14 -15.73
N GLY A 492 9.18 9.78 -14.68
CA GLY A 492 9.88 10.79 -13.88
C GLY A 492 8.92 11.78 -13.23
N ARG A 493 9.49 12.88 -12.72
CA ARG A 493 8.75 13.88 -11.94
C ARG A 493 9.09 15.30 -12.40
N TYR A 494 8.15 16.22 -12.20
CA TYR A 494 8.33 17.66 -12.37
C TYR A 494 7.98 18.37 -11.06
N PRO A 495 8.91 19.12 -10.46
CA PRO A 495 8.57 20.01 -9.37
C PRO A 495 7.58 21.09 -9.82
N VAL A 496 6.62 21.40 -8.98
CA VAL A 496 5.67 22.51 -9.19
C VAL A 496 6.02 23.62 -8.23
N THR A 497 6.26 24.82 -8.74
CA THR A 497 6.58 25.99 -7.91
C THR A 497 5.41 26.96 -7.79
N LEU A 498 4.41 26.81 -8.65
CA LEU A 498 3.20 27.62 -8.61
C LEU A 498 2.01 26.77 -9.07
N TRP A 499 1.03 26.63 -8.20
CA TRP A 499 -0.25 26.00 -8.47
C TRP A 499 -1.30 27.04 -8.88
N GLY A 500 -2.39 26.62 -9.49
CA GLY A 500 -3.51 27.49 -9.79
C GLY A 500 -4.79 26.73 -10.10
N TYR A 501 -5.87 27.48 -10.11
CA TYR A 501 -7.17 27.00 -10.57
C TYR A 501 -7.93 28.14 -11.26
N LYS A 502 -8.93 27.79 -12.04
CA LYS A 502 -9.86 28.77 -12.59
C LYS A 502 -11.07 28.89 -11.68
N ASP A 503 -11.23 30.04 -11.06
CA ASP A 503 -12.39 30.31 -10.22
C ASP A 503 -13.67 30.13 -11.02
N SER A 504 -14.54 29.25 -10.54
CA SER A 504 -15.79 28.86 -11.24
C SER A 504 -16.82 29.98 -11.34
N THR A 505 -16.73 31.01 -10.49
CA THR A 505 -17.65 32.15 -10.44
C THR A 505 -17.19 33.29 -11.32
N THR A 506 -15.90 33.64 -11.24
CA THR A 506 -15.37 34.83 -11.94
C THR A 506 -14.67 34.47 -13.25
N GLY A 507 -14.32 33.20 -13.47
CA GLY A 507 -13.51 32.74 -14.59
C GLY A 507 -12.05 33.19 -14.51
N THR A 508 -11.62 33.77 -13.38
CA THR A 508 -10.27 34.31 -13.19
C THR A 508 -9.32 33.20 -12.79
N LEU A 509 -8.07 33.25 -13.30
CA LEU A 509 -7.00 32.40 -12.84
C LEU A 509 -6.52 32.88 -11.47
N VAL A 510 -6.62 32.00 -10.47
CA VAL A 510 -6.05 32.18 -9.14
C VAL A 510 -4.77 31.35 -9.05
N THR A 511 -3.68 31.91 -8.56
CA THR A 511 -2.40 31.23 -8.43
C THR A 511 -1.79 31.41 -7.06
N GLY A 512 -1.03 30.41 -6.59
CA GLY A 512 -0.36 30.42 -5.29
C GLY A 512 0.57 29.23 -5.05
N PRO A 513 1.06 29.09 -3.84
CA PRO A 513 1.92 27.98 -3.42
C PRO A 513 1.11 26.66 -3.34
N LEU A 514 1.76 25.61 -2.78
CA LEU A 514 1.11 24.34 -2.42
C LEU A 514 -0.21 24.58 -1.67
N GLY A 515 -1.21 23.76 -1.97
CA GLY A 515 -2.57 23.91 -1.42
C GLY A 515 -3.46 24.91 -2.14
N THR A 516 -2.95 25.60 -3.18
CA THR A 516 -3.77 26.47 -4.02
C THR A 516 -4.62 25.64 -4.97
N GLN A 517 -5.91 25.56 -4.69
CA GLN A 517 -6.90 24.78 -5.43
C GLN A 517 -8.26 25.45 -5.42
N ASP A 518 -9.15 25.03 -6.30
CA ASP A 518 -10.54 25.47 -6.30
C ASP A 518 -11.20 25.04 -4.98
N PRO A 519 -11.76 25.97 -4.20
CA PRO A 519 -12.28 25.65 -2.86
C PRO A 519 -13.57 24.80 -2.87
N VAL A 520 -14.18 24.59 -4.03
CA VAL A 520 -15.41 23.81 -4.20
C VAL A 520 -15.11 22.43 -4.75
N THR A 521 -14.29 22.36 -5.79
CA THR A 521 -13.98 21.10 -6.50
C THR A 521 -12.67 20.47 -6.08
N GLY A 522 -11.80 21.22 -5.39
CA GLY A 522 -10.44 20.80 -5.08
C GLY A 522 -9.52 20.73 -6.30
N ASN A 523 -9.98 21.15 -7.49
CA ASN A 523 -9.16 21.09 -8.69
C ASN A 523 -7.97 22.04 -8.63
N ALA A 524 -6.78 21.51 -8.99
CA ALA A 524 -5.58 22.30 -9.14
C ALA A 524 -4.78 21.86 -10.36
N TYR A 525 -4.04 22.78 -10.95
CA TYR A 525 -3.11 22.48 -12.02
C TYR A 525 -1.80 23.25 -11.85
N PRO A 526 -0.69 22.67 -12.32
CA PRO A 526 0.62 23.32 -12.23
C PRO A 526 0.66 24.51 -13.22
N VAL A 527 0.96 25.70 -12.69
CA VAL A 527 1.16 26.93 -13.48
C VAL A 527 2.63 27.08 -13.86
N THR A 528 3.52 26.74 -12.95
CA THR A 528 4.96 26.80 -13.18
C THR A 528 5.64 25.49 -12.78
N LEU A 529 6.30 24.87 -13.73
CA LEU A 529 7.06 23.64 -13.55
C LEU A 529 8.56 23.91 -13.44
N GLY A 530 9.22 23.16 -12.56
CA GLY A 530 10.67 23.06 -12.52
C GLY A 530 11.23 22.10 -13.58
N ALA A 531 12.53 21.84 -13.51
CA ALA A 531 13.20 20.92 -14.42
C ALA A 531 12.75 19.46 -14.19
N PHE A 532 12.69 18.70 -15.28
CA PHE A 532 12.41 17.27 -15.24
C PHE A 532 13.43 16.51 -14.39
N GLN A 533 12.93 15.67 -13.50
CA GLN A 533 13.68 14.75 -12.65
C GLN A 533 13.45 13.32 -13.14
N ALA A 534 14.52 12.69 -13.64
CA ALA A 534 14.46 11.28 -14.03
C ALA A 534 14.27 10.39 -12.79
N PRO A 535 13.68 9.18 -12.95
CA PRO A 535 13.60 8.22 -11.87
C PRO A 535 14.96 7.92 -11.23
N GLY A 536 14.99 7.70 -9.94
CA GLY A 536 16.13 7.09 -9.29
C GLY A 536 16.52 5.79 -10.00
N ALA A 537 17.81 5.46 -10.01
CA ALA A 537 18.25 4.29 -10.76
C ALA A 537 17.56 2.98 -10.28
N TRP A 538 17.17 2.91 -9.01
CA TRP A 538 16.43 1.80 -8.40
C TRP A 538 14.92 1.80 -8.75
N GLU A 539 14.35 2.94 -9.15
CA GLU A 539 12.95 3.07 -9.58
C GLU A 539 12.73 2.71 -11.06
N LYS A 540 13.79 2.31 -11.76
CA LYS A 540 13.76 2.05 -13.19
C LYS A 540 13.25 0.66 -13.59
N GLY A 541 12.84 -0.16 -12.63
CA GLY A 541 12.20 -1.45 -12.85
C GLY A 541 10.69 -1.35 -13.07
N PRO A 542 10.04 -2.47 -13.37
CA PRO A 542 8.60 -2.59 -13.34
C PRO A 542 8.07 -2.30 -11.93
N LYS A 543 7.01 -1.48 -11.86
CA LYS A 543 6.43 -1.05 -10.59
C LYS A 543 4.91 -1.06 -10.68
N ASP A 544 4.26 -1.15 -9.54
CA ASP A 544 2.82 -0.97 -9.37
C ASP A 544 2.48 0.14 -8.37
N THR A 545 3.48 0.60 -7.61
CA THR A 545 3.34 1.64 -6.59
C THR A 545 4.39 2.73 -6.82
N PHE A 546 3.97 4.00 -6.84
CA PHE A 546 4.83 5.13 -7.14
C PHE A 546 4.81 6.17 -6.04
N VAL A 547 5.97 6.56 -5.57
CA VAL A 547 6.13 7.71 -4.66
C VAL A 547 5.78 9.00 -5.39
N THR A 548 4.78 9.73 -4.90
CA THR A 548 4.33 11.01 -5.45
C THR A 548 4.48 12.11 -4.39
N PRO A 549 5.65 12.78 -4.32
CA PRO A 549 5.91 13.79 -3.29
C PRO A 549 5.02 15.03 -3.45
N PRO A 550 4.83 15.83 -2.38
CA PRO A 550 4.17 17.12 -2.46
C PRO A 550 4.86 18.05 -3.45
N ASN A 551 4.10 18.95 -4.07
CA ASN A 551 4.60 19.88 -5.09
C ASN A 551 5.23 19.19 -6.31
N MET A 552 4.76 17.99 -6.65
CA MET A 552 5.26 17.25 -7.81
C MET A 552 4.13 16.87 -8.76
N VAL A 553 4.48 16.79 -10.03
CA VAL A 553 3.75 15.99 -11.02
C VAL A 553 4.58 14.75 -11.28
N THR A 554 4.05 13.59 -10.92
CA THR A 554 4.68 12.29 -11.20
C THR A 554 4.06 11.70 -12.45
N VAL A 555 4.88 11.33 -13.43
CA VAL A 555 4.43 10.74 -14.69
C VAL A 555 4.88 9.29 -14.76
N TYR A 556 3.93 8.40 -14.99
CA TYR A 556 4.20 6.98 -15.25
C TYR A 556 3.36 6.47 -16.42
N VAL A 557 3.81 5.43 -17.08
CA VAL A 557 3.05 4.75 -18.13
C VAL A 557 2.46 3.48 -17.55
N ALA A 558 1.21 3.22 -17.88
CA ALA A 558 0.46 2.05 -17.48
C ALA A 558 -0.14 1.36 -18.70
N LYS A 559 0.00 0.04 -18.78
CA LYS A 559 -0.60 -0.80 -19.82
C LYS A 559 -1.67 -1.69 -19.23
N PHE A 560 -2.88 -1.58 -19.76
CA PHE A 560 -4.07 -2.24 -19.24
C PHE A 560 -4.47 -3.42 -20.13
N THR A 561 -4.16 -4.64 -19.68
CA THR A 561 -4.42 -5.88 -20.45
C THR A 561 -5.49 -6.77 -19.83
N ILE A 562 -5.98 -6.44 -18.65
CA ILE A 562 -6.97 -7.19 -17.90
C ILE A 562 -8.30 -6.41 -17.92
N PRO A 563 -9.37 -6.99 -18.47
CA PRO A 563 -10.69 -6.33 -18.47
C PRO A 563 -11.38 -6.46 -17.11
N GLY A 564 -12.22 -5.50 -16.78
CA GLY A 564 -13.09 -5.49 -15.62
C GLY A 564 -12.98 -4.23 -14.78
N ASP A 565 -13.64 -4.26 -13.64
CA ASP A 565 -13.61 -3.19 -12.66
C ASP A 565 -12.47 -3.43 -11.68
N SER A 566 -11.77 -2.37 -11.30
CA SER A 566 -10.65 -2.38 -10.39
C SER A 566 -10.55 -1.02 -9.68
N VAL A 567 -9.43 -0.78 -8.98
CA VAL A 567 -9.19 0.48 -8.27
C VAL A 567 -7.77 1.01 -8.48
N TRP A 568 -7.58 2.28 -8.20
CA TRP A 568 -6.29 2.88 -7.90
C TRP A 568 -6.43 3.73 -6.63
N HIS A 569 -5.40 3.77 -5.79
CA HIS A 569 -5.50 4.39 -4.48
C HIS A 569 -4.12 4.80 -3.93
N CYS A 570 -4.14 5.60 -2.88
CA CYS A 570 -2.98 5.81 -2.03
C CYS A 570 -2.77 4.58 -1.16
N HIS A 571 -1.53 4.10 -1.04
CA HIS A 571 -1.21 2.92 -0.23
C HIS A 571 -0.76 3.25 1.21
N ILE A 572 -0.94 4.48 1.66
CA ILE A 572 -1.04 4.77 3.09
C ILE A 572 -2.40 4.24 3.52
N LEU A 573 -2.40 3.20 4.38
CA LEU A 573 -3.63 2.46 4.69
C LEU A 573 -4.66 3.32 5.43
N SER A 574 -4.20 4.22 6.29
CA SER A 574 -5.07 5.22 6.93
C SER A 574 -5.72 6.15 5.90
N HIS A 575 -5.02 6.54 4.83
CA HIS A 575 -5.60 7.35 3.74
C HIS A 575 -6.60 6.56 2.91
N GLU A 576 -6.32 5.27 2.68
CA GLU A 576 -7.19 4.38 1.91
C GLU A 576 -8.55 4.21 2.57
N ASP A 577 -8.58 4.01 3.90
CA ASP A 577 -9.77 3.71 4.70
C ASP A 577 -10.42 4.94 5.35
N MET A 578 -9.88 6.14 5.14
CA MET A 578 -10.25 7.32 5.92
C MET A 578 -11.73 7.68 5.79
N MET A 579 -12.48 7.50 6.88
CA MET A 579 -13.83 8.04 7.04
C MET A 579 -13.79 9.29 7.91
N MET A 580 -13.82 10.46 7.31
CA MET A 580 -13.88 11.72 8.05
C MET A 580 -15.07 12.58 7.61
N THR A 581 -15.67 13.25 8.59
CA THR A 581 -16.60 14.35 8.34
C THR A 581 -16.04 15.59 9.02
N THR A 582 -15.70 16.58 8.23
CA THR A 582 -15.15 17.86 8.70
C THR A 582 -15.80 19.03 7.98
N THR A 583 -15.34 20.23 8.25
CA THR A 583 -15.85 21.44 7.59
C THR A 583 -14.72 22.08 6.78
N SER A 584 -14.95 22.32 5.51
CA SER A 584 -14.00 23.02 4.64
C SER A 584 -13.71 24.46 5.15
N PRO A 585 -12.64 25.09 4.71
CA PRO A 585 -12.38 26.50 5.00
C PRO A 585 -13.50 27.45 4.57
N THR A 586 -14.35 27.01 3.64
CA THR A 586 -15.53 27.78 3.20
C THR A 586 -16.80 27.51 4.02
N GLY A 587 -16.72 26.68 5.07
CA GLY A 587 -17.83 26.33 5.96
C GLY A 587 -18.76 25.23 5.43
N LEU A 588 -18.39 24.56 4.33
CA LEU A 588 -19.15 23.43 3.80
C LEU A 588 -18.74 22.12 4.50
N PRO A 589 -19.68 21.22 4.79
CA PRO A 589 -19.34 19.90 5.30
C PRO A 589 -18.57 19.10 4.23
N VAL A 590 -17.43 18.53 4.61
CA VAL A 590 -16.61 17.64 3.80
C VAL A 590 -16.67 16.25 4.41
N LYS A 591 -16.99 15.26 3.60
CA LYS A 591 -16.89 13.83 3.95
C LYS A 591 -15.83 13.22 3.06
N SER A 592 -15.02 12.34 3.63
CA SER A 592 -14.12 11.44 2.90
C SER A 592 -14.50 10.01 3.19
N ASP A 593 -14.38 9.14 2.20
CA ASP A 593 -14.48 7.70 2.26
C ASP A 593 -13.20 7.04 1.71
N GLY A 594 -12.07 7.71 1.91
CA GLY A 594 -10.74 7.25 1.56
C GLY A 594 -10.18 7.80 0.25
N MET A 595 -8.86 7.66 0.11
CA MET A 595 -8.10 8.00 -1.10
C MET A 595 -8.11 6.84 -2.10
N MET A 596 -9.26 6.51 -2.62
CA MET A 596 -9.46 5.43 -3.60
C MET A 596 -10.37 5.89 -4.73
N ARG A 597 -10.15 5.36 -5.94
CA ARG A 597 -10.98 5.62 -7.11
C ARG A 597 -11.19 4.35 -7.92
N PRO A 598 -12.42 4.11 -8.43
CA PRO A 598 -12.68 2.98 -9.29
C PRO A 598 -12.11 3.20 -10.70
N THR A 599 -11.65 2.10 -11.32
CA THR A 599 -11.32 2.03 -12.75
C THR A 599 -12.23 1.05 -13.47
N HIS A 600 -12.52 1.32 -14.73
CA HIS A 600 -13.26 0.40 -15.61
C HIS A 600 -12.48 0.15 -16.90
N ILE A 601 -12.07 -1.08 -17.12
CA ILE A 601 -11.28 -1.50 -18.29
C ILE A 601 -12.15 -2.39 -19.17
N ALA A 602 -12.50 -1.91 -20.37
CA ALA A 602 -13.32 -2.65 -21.32
C ALA A 602 -12.93 -2.34 -22.76
N ALA A 603 -13.25 -3.25 -23.69
CA ALA A 603 -13.00 -3.04 -25.11
C ALA A 603 -13.95 -1.97 -25.70
N GLY A 604 -13.44 -1.15 -26.60
CA GLY A 604 -14.22 -0.16 -27.36
C GLY A 604 -14.59 1.10 -26.58
N ILE A 605 -13.93 1.38 -25.46
CA ILE A 605 -14.11 2.66 -24.76
C ILE A 605 -13.55 3.79 -25.64
N PRO A 606 -14.37 4.79 -25.99
CA PRO A 606 -13.90 5.90 -26.83
C PRO A 606 -12.83 6.72 -26.12
N GLN A 607 -11.61 6.69 -26.62
CA GLN A 607 -10.47 7.48 -26.12
C GLN A 607 -10.44 8.90 -26.72
N LYS A 608 -11.54 9.38 -27.29
CA LYS A 608 -11.61 10.66 -28.03
C LYS A 608 -11.33 11.91 -27.21
N GLN A 609 -11.34 11.80 -25.89
CA GLN A 609 -11.13 12.94 -24.98
C GLN A 609 -9.73 13.03 -24.37
N LEU A 610 -8.91 11.98 -24.53
CA LEU A 610 -7.57 12.00 -23.98
C LEU A 610 -6.55 12.53 -25.03
N PRO A 611 -5.77 13.54 -24.69
CA PRO A 611 -4.68 13.99 -25.57
C PRO A 611 -3.64 12.89 -25.73
N VAL A 612 -3.04 12.78 -26.92
CA VAL A 612 -1.97 11.82 -27.19
C VAL A 612 -0.62 12.47 -26.93
N VAL A 613 0.23 11.78 -26.17
CA VAL A 613 1.63 12.19 -25.97
C VAL A 613 2.40 11.96 -27.27
N ARG A 614 2.79 13.02 -27.97
CA ARG A 614 3.47 12.92 -29.27
C ARG A 614 4.99 13.13 -29.23
N ASN A 615 5.54 13.64 -28.13
CA ASN A 615 6.98 13.91 -28.07
C ASN A 615 7.48 14.05 -26.62
N LEU A 616 8.44 13.23 -26.24
CA LEU A 616 9.12 13.27 -24.93
C LEU A 616 9.86 14.60 -24.65
N ASN A 617 10.32 15.27 -25.71
CA ASN A 617 10.98 16.58 -25.56
C ASN A 617 9.99 17.73 -25.30
N ASN A 618 8.70 17.43 -25.24
CA ASN A 618 7.61 18.36 -24.97
C ASN A 618 6.80 17.93 -23.73
N LEU A 619 7.39 17.20 -22.79
CA LEU A 619 6.74 16.87 -21.51
C LEU A 619 6.33 18.13 -20.75
N ASP A 620 7.06 19.23 -20.88
CA ASP A 620 6.70 20.58 -20.45
C ASP A 620 5.36 21.07 -21.05
N LYS A 621 4.91 20.51 -22.17
CA LYS A 621 3.59 20.79 -22.77
C LYS A 621 2.50 19.83 -22.30
N LEU A 622 2.85 18.66 -21.72
CA LEU A 622 1.89 17.71 -21.15
C LEU A 622 1.33 18.22 -19.82
N VAL A 623 2.19 18.92 -19.08
CA VAL A 623 1.87 19.48 -17.77
C VAL A 623 1.52 20.98 -17.89
N ALA A 624 1.48 21.52 -19.11
CA ALA A 624 1.10 22.92 -19.31
C ALA A 624 -0.39 23.12 -19.08
N VAL A 625 -0.75 24.32 -18.59
CA VAL A 625 -2.12 24.81 -18.55
C VAL A 625 -2.74 24.62 -19.94
N PRO A 626 -3.88 23.93 -20.10
CA PRO A 626 -4.53 23.76 -21.39
C PRO A 626 -4.69 25.12 -22.11
N ALA A 627 -4.26 25.23 -23.36
CA ALA A 627 -4.45 26.43 -24.16
C ALA A 627 -5.95 26.69 -24.30
N GLY A 628 -6.45 27.74 -23.66
CA GLY A 628 -7.88 28.10 -23.65
C GLY A 628 -8.45 28.37 -22.25
N PHE A 629 -7.63 28.33 -21.22
CA PHE A 629 -7.98 28.85 -19.91
C PHE A 629 -7.60 30.30 -19.75
#